data_78375019d7c76a4db98ac7c16822bcbb
#
_entry.id   78375019d7c76a4db98ac7c16822bcbb
#
_cell.length_a   1.000
_cell.length_b   1.000
_cell.length_c   1.000
_cell.angle_alpha   90.00
_cell.angle_beta   90.00
_cell.angle_gamma   90.00
#
_symmetry.space_group_name_H-M   'P 1'
#
loop_
_entity.id
_entity.type
_entity.pdbx_description
1 polymer ?
#
loop_
_entity_poly.entity_id
_entity_poly.type
_entity_poly.pdbx_seq_one_letter_code
_entity_poly.pdbx_strand_id
1 'polypeptide(L)'
;MLALIRVLLGALLLTQTVGGANRPKYGGTLRVELYAGSFSLDPREWKAGSIRGAEDEKLAALVYDRLVTLDDYGRFQPALATEWSRDAAGKTWQFKLRPGVKFSNGSPLTPSDVVNALERLLPPPLEILPGENGLTIRASHPVPDLLEQLASGRCFVFRRNPDGTLLGTGPFYLAENIPAQPAEANPAALKPAHLKFRANEEAWAGRPFVDAVEVTLGAPGLRQILDLQVGRADLVEIAPDLVRKARQDNLRVWSSAPATLLALRFDNSQHAASDDRLREAIELALDRGTMANVLLQREAQPAAALLPEWLTGYAFLFGSPMNLNRAREIRVSLPATEAGSAEPLRLRVDAPGDLMKLLGERVAVNARQASLTVQVMQHAANPPNPGNPNPAAAGLHLIAWHYDSLSARVELEALVSQLFEPEAGNTVPSNVDPERLYAEERRLLDHRQLLPLVVLPDYVGIGPAVRNWSPAPWGEWRLADVWLEAGESTTSSAPGESSGTSAKDRAPGVRP
;
A
#
# COMPACT_ATOMS: atom_id res chain seq x y z
N MET A 1 64.87 16.45 3.21
CA MET A 1 64.04 15.54 2.41
C MET A 1 62.79 15.04 3.18
N LEU A 2 62.90 14.63 4.42
CA LEU A 2 61.74 14.16 5.22
C LEU A 2 60.69 15.23 5.55
N ALA A 3 61.07 16.50 5.67
CA ALA A 3 60.13 17.61 5.97
C ALA A 3 59.26 18.01 4.77
N LEU A 4 59.79 17.92 3.53
CA LEU A 4 59.03 18.20 2.31
C LEU A 4 58.01 17.09 2.01
N ILE A 5 58.26 15.82 2.36
CA ILE A 5 57.32 14.71 2.19
C ILE A 5 56.14 14.80 3.14
N ARG A 6 56.31 15.33 4.36
CA ARG A 6 55.26 15.58 5.32
C ARG A 6 54.32 16.71 4.92
N VAL A 7 54.82 17.76 4.25
CA VAL A 7 54.01 18.87 3.73
C VAL A 7 53.20 18.43 2.50
N LEU A 8 53.77 17.60 1.63
CA LEU A 8 53.05 17.02 0.47
C LEU A 8 51.99 16.00 0.86
N LEU A 9 52.21 15.16 1.90
CA LEU A 9 51.16 14.27 2.43
C LEU A 9 50.02 15.03 3.15
N GLY A 10 50.35 16.17 3.81
CA GLY A 10 49.33 17.01 4.44
C GLY A 10 48.48 17.78 3.43
N ALA A 11 49.00 18.14 2.26
CA ALA A 11 48.25 18.78 1.19
C ALA A 11 47.34 17.78 0.40
N LEU A 12 47.69 16.50 0.36
CA LEU A 12 46.89 15.47 -0.33
C LEU A 12 45.68 15.01 0.49
N LEU A 13 45.66 15.26 1.80
CA LEU A 13 44.54 14.91 2.69
C LEU A 13 43.44 15.99 2.79
N LEU A 14 43.65 17.15 2.15
CA LEU A 14 42.70 18.28 2.19
C LEU A 14 41.81 18.41 0.95
N THR A 15 41.92 17.52 -0.01
CA THR A 15 40.94 17.41 -1.11
C THR A 15 39.92 16.29 -0.85
N GLN A 16 39.42 16.19 0.37
CA GLN A 16 38.08 15.65 0.49
C GLN A 16 37.16 16.70 -0.11
N THR A 17 36.71 16.44 -1.33
CA THR A 17 35.54 17.11 -1.89
C THR A 17 34.43 16.93 -0.87
N VAL A 18 34.17 17.98 -0.09
CA VAL A 18 32.91 18.15 0.60
C VAL A 18 31.89 18.07 -0.52
N GLY A 19 31.33 16.90 -0.76
CA GLY A 19 30.17 16.73 -1.61
C GLY A 19 29.16 17.72 -1.07
N GLY A 20 28.95 18.82 -1.80
CA GLY A 20 28.07 19.89 -1.38
C GLY A 20 26.75 19.23 -1.02
N ALA A 21 26.29 19.39 0.21
CA ALA A 21 24.98 18.92 0.61
C ALA A 21 24.00 19.49 -0.41
N ASN A 22 23.45 18.64 -1.28
CA ASN A 22 22.50 19.07 -2.29
C ASN A 22 21.31 19.69 -1.54
N ARG A 23 21.20 21.01 -1.63
CA ARG A 23 20.08 21.72 -1.00
C ARG A 23 18.80 21.37 -1.71
N PRO A 24 17.70 21.11 -0.97
CA PRO A 24 16.40 20.92 -1.59
C PRO A 24 16.06 22.03 -2.57
N LYS A 25 15.52 21.67 -3.72
CA LYS A 25 15.13 22.62 -4.76
C LYS A 25 13.62 22.60 -4.89
N TYR A 26 13.03 23.77 -5.03
CA TYR A 26 11.62 23.91 -5.37
C TYR A 26 11.43 23.81 -6.87
N GLY A 27 10.31 23.24 -7.27
CA GLY A 27 9.88 23.17 -8.66
C GLY A 27 9.86 21.77 -9.25
N GLY A 28 9.30 21.68 -10.44
CA GLY A 28 9.21 20.45 -11.20
C GLY A 28 7.96 19.63 -10.92
N THR A 29 7.79 18.58 -11.71
CA THR A 29 6.65 17.66 -11.63
C THR A 29 7.17 16.25 -11.33
N LEU A 30 6.70 15.66 -10.24
CA LEU A 30 6.96 14.28 -9.87
C LEU A 30 5.99 13.37 -10.60
N ARG A 31 6.48 12.41 -11.38
CA ARG A 31 5.69 11.48 -12.19
C ARG A 31 5.63 10.14 -11.50
N VAL A 32 4.42 9.69 -11.17
CA VAL A 32 4.14 8.49 -10.40
C VAL A 32 3.30 7.52 -11.24
N GLU A 33 3.60 6.24 -11.20
CA GLU A 33 2.78 5.21 -11.83
C GLU A 33 2.33 4.17 -10.81
N LEU A 34 1.02 3.85 -10.81
CA LEU A 34 0.39 2.91 -9.89
C LEU A 34 -0.32 1.80 -10.67
N TYR A 35 -0.47 0.63 -10.02
CA TYR A 35 -1.21 -0.49 -10.59
C TYR A 35 -2.72 -0.27 -10.61
N ALA A 36 -3.27 0.46 -9.64
CA ALA A 36 -4.70 0.73 -9.58
C ALA A 36 -5.20 1.31 -10.90
N GLY A 37 -6.24 0.72 -11.45
CA GLY A 37 -6.89 1.25 -12.66
C GLY A 37 -7.93 2.33 -12.40
N SER A 38 -8.25 2.59 -11.14
CA SER A 38 -9.24 3.58 -10.67
C SER A 38 -8.91 4.00 -9.24
N PHE A 39 -9.45 5.12 -8.78
CA PHE A 39 -9.21 5.64 -7.45
C PHE A 39 -10.48 6.27 -6.84
N SER A 40 -10.48 6.43 -5.52
CA SER A 40 -11.42 7.26 -4.77
C SER A 40 -10.69 8.06 -3.70
N LEU A 41 -10.92 9.36 -3.66
CA LEU A 41 -10.44 10.22 -2.57
C LEU A 41 -11.42 10.29 -1.39
N ASP A 42 -12.55 9.59 -1.42
CA ASP A 42 -13.48 9.53 -0.30
C ASP A 42 -13.16 8.35 0.63
N PRO A 43 -12.57 8.60 1.82
CA PRO A 43 -12.20 7.50 2.73
C PRO A 43 -13.37 6.63 3.19
N ARG A 44 -14.61 7.12 3.04
CA ARG A 44 -15.83 6.36 3.41
C ARG A 44 -16.18 5.26 2.41
N GLU A 45 -15.65 5.35 1.19
CA GLU A 45 -15.87 4.36 0.14
C GLU A 45 -14.86 3.21 0.19
N TRP A 46 -13.79 3.35 0.99
CA TRP A 46 -12.74 2.34 1.06
C TRP A 46 -13.17 1.14 1.89
N LYS A 47 -12.83 -0.03 1.38
CA LYS A 47 -13.00 -1.28 2.14
C LYS A 47 -11.70 -1.56 2.89
N ALA A 48 -11.81 -1.82 4.18
CA ALA A 48 -10.66 -2.23 4.98
C ALA A 48 -10.02 -3.50 4.38
N GLY A 49 -8.71 -3.61 4.44
CA GLY A 49 -7.96 -4.74 3.94
C GLY A 49 -7.88 -4.85 2.41
N SER A 50 -8.46 -3.94 1.65
CA SER A 50 -8.39 -4.01 0.19
C SER A 50 -7.09 -3.37 -0.33
N ILE A 51 -6.40 -4.04 -1.26
CA ILE A 51 -5.23 -3.48 -1.95
C ILE A 51 -5.59 -2.13 -2.60
N ARG A 52 -6.78 -2.01 -3.17
CA ARG A 52 -7.25 -0.75 -3.74
C ARG A 52 -7.38 0.35 -2.69
N GLY A 53 -7.89 0.04 -1.48
CA GLY A 53 -7.96 1.01 -0.39
C GLY A 53 -6.60 1.56 0.01
N ALA A 54 -5.57 0.72 0.01
CA ALA A 54 -4.20 1.14 0.26
C ALA A 54 -3.64 2.08 -0.81
N GLU A 55 -3.95 1.85 -2.08
CA GLU A 55 -3.56 2.75 -3.17
C GLU A 55 -4.34 4.08 -3.10
N ASP A 56 -5.64 4.02 -2.80
CA ASP A 56 -6.46 5.21 -2.56
C ASP A 56 -5.92 6.04 -1.37
N GLU A 57 -5.45 5.38 -0.30
CA GLU A 57 -4.81 6.03 0.86
C GLU A 57 -3.53 6.79 0.48
N LYS A 58 -2.67 6.21 -0.37
CA LYS A 58 -1.45 6.88 -0.88
C LYS A 58 -1.80 8.19 -1.60
N LEU A 59 -2.88 8.20 -2.40
CA LEU A 59 -3.36 9.40 -3.10
C LEU A 59 -4.04 10.39 -2.15
N ALA A 60 -4.78 9.90 -1.17
CA ALA A 60 -5.45 10.73 -0.18
C ALA A 60 -4.46 11.45 0.73
N ALA A 61 -3.33 10.83 1.06
CA ALA A 61 -2.24 11.46 1.83
C ALA A 61 -1.62 12.68 1.12
N LEU A 62 -1.81 12.83 -0.19
CA LEU A 62 -1.45 14.07 -0.90
C LEU A 62 -2.38 15.22 -0.57
N VAL A 63 -3.67 14.92 -0.31
CA VAL A 63 -4.73 15.94 -0.24
C VAL A 63 -5.18 16.21 1.20
N TYR A 64 -5.09 15.20 2.08
CA TYR A 64 -5.63 15.27 3.43
C TYR A 64 -4.56 15.10 4.48
N ASP A 65 -4.83 15.65 5.66
CA ASP A 65 -4.05 15.43 6.88
C ASP A 65 -4.86 14.64 7.89
N ARG A 66 -4.15 14.08 8.89
CA ARG A 66 -4.72 13.44 10.08
C ARG A 66 -4.60 14.34 11.31
N LEU A 67 -5.26 13.99 12.40
CA LEU A 67 -5.08 14.71 13.68
C LEU A 67 -3.68 14.55 14.24
N VAL A 68 -3.16 13.34 14.17
CA VAL A 68 -1.83 12.95 14.63
C VAL A 68 -1.14 12.13 13.54
N THR A 69 0.16 12.10 13.53
CA THR A 69 0.99 11.28 12.64
C THR A 69 2.04 10.53 13.45
N LEU A 70 2.83 9.70 12.79
CA LEU A 70 3.95 8.98 13.39
C LEU A 70 5.27 9.38 12.73
N ASP A 71 6.33 9.44 13.55
CA ASP A 71 7.69 9.52 13.03
C ASP A 71 8.19 8.10 12.63
N ASP A 72 9.41 8.04 12.05
CA ASP A 72 10.01 6.77 11.59
C ASP A 72 10.29 5.77 12.73
N TYR A 73 10.18 6.20 13.98
CA TYR A 73 10.33 5.37 15.18
C TYR A 73 8.99 4.93 15.78
N GLY A 74 7.87 5.24 15.12
CA GLY A 74 6.53 4.91 15.60
C GLY A 74 6.03 5.79 16.76
N ARG A 75 6.62 6.98 16.98
CA ARG A 75 6.20 7.90 18.04
C ARG A 75 5.20 8.91 17.48
N PHE A 76 4.12 9.13 18.22
CA PHE A 76 3.08 10.08 17.83
C PHE A 76 3.61 11.51 17.76
N GLN A 77 3.33 12.16 16.66
CA GLN A 77 3.70 13.55 16.37
C GLN A 77 2.47 14.41 16.13
N PRO A 78 2.51 15.69 16.52
CA PRO A 78 1.47 16.65 16.22
C PRO A 78 1.31 16.87 14.70
N ALA A 79 0.03 16.80 14.23
CA ALA A 79 -0.33 17.20 12.88
C ALA A 79 -1.42 18.29 12.94
N LEU A 80 -2.68 18.01 12.59
CA LEU A 80 -3.77 18.97 12.79
C LEU A 80 -4.08 19.19 14.27
N ALA A 81 -3.86 18.20 15.14
CA ALA A 81 -3.83 18.41 16.59
C ALA A 81 -2.41 18.79 17.03
N THR A 82 -2.29 19.84 17.84
CA THR A 82 -1.01 20.28 18.41
C THR A 82 -0.70 19.62 19.75
N GLU A 83 -1.74 19.28 20.49
CA GLU A 83 -1.68 18.70 21.83
C GLU A 83 -2.88 17.78 22.02
N TRP A 84 -2.69 16.74 22.85
CA TRP A 84 -3.77 15.87 23.29
C TRP A 84 -3.56 15.40 24.70
N SER A 85 -4.66 15.07 25.36
CA SER A 85 -4.66 14.52 26.72
C SER A 85 -5.76 13.48 26.87
N ARG A 86 -5.57 12.57 27.82
CA ARG A 86 -6.49 11.49 28.15
C ARG A 86 -6.83 11.56 29.62
N ASP A 87 -8.11 11.34 29.98
CA ASP A 87 -8.51 11.20 31.37
C ASP A 87 -7.92 9.93 32.03
N ALA A 88 -7.95 9.87 33.37
CA ALA A 88 -7.40 8.74 34.11
C ALA A 88 -8.15 7.41 33.83
N ALA A 89 -9.41 7.48 33.40
CA ALA A 89 -10.22 6.32 33.05
C ALA A 89 -9.95 5.82 31.62
N GLY A 90 -9.21 6.58 30.79
CA GLY A 90 -8.94 6.26 29.40
C GLY A 90 -10.15 6.33 28.47
N LYS A 91 -11.22 7.00 28.92
CA LYS A 91 -12.50 7.09 28.19
C LYS A 91 -12.73 8.41 27.51
N THR A 92 -12.03 9.45 27.92
CA THR A 92 -12.18 10.80 27.37
C THR A 92 -10.83 11.30 26.87
N TRP A 93 -10.79 11.65 25.61
CA TRP A 93 -9.64 12.26 24.96
C TRP A 93 -9.97 13.69 24.56
N GLN A 94 -9.05 14.60 24.76
CA GLN A 94 -9.15 16.00 24.35
C GLN A 94 -8.03 16.31 23.39
N PHE A 95 -8.37 16.96 22.28
CA PHE A 95 -7.44 17.38 21.25
C PHE A 95 -7.54 18.88 21.02
N LYS A 96 -6.41 19.58 21.00
CA LYS A 96 -6.33 21.00 20.66
C LYS A 96 -5.92 21.12 19.19
N LEU A 97 -6.73 21.80 18.39
CA LEU A 97 -6.44 21.97 16.96
C LEU A 97 -5.41 23.08 16.70
N ARG A 98 -4.66 22.90 15.65
CA ARG A 98 -3.71 23.89 15.15
C ARG A 98 -4.48 25.11 14.64
N PRO A 99 -4.14 26.32 15.13
CA PRO A 99 -4.80 27.54 14.64
C PRO A 99 -4.35 27.89 13.22
N GLY A 100 -5.22 28.54 12.46
CA GLY A 100 -4.89 29.10 11.14
C GLY A 100 -4.77 28.09 10.00
N VAL A 101 -5.10 26.81 10.22
CA VAL A 101 -5.15 25.81 9.15
C VAL A 101 -6.26 26.14 8.17
N LYS A 102 -5.96 26.05 6.88
CA LYS A 102 -6.93 26.29 5.80
C LYS A 102 -7.04 25.05 4.90
N PHE A 103 -8.22 24.87 4.34
CA PHE A 103 -8.43 23.98 3.20
C PHE A 103 -7.80 24.55 1.93
N SER A 104 -7.61 23.70 0.92
CA SER A 104 -7.02 24.07 -0.37
C SER A 104 -7.75 25.19 -1.14
N ASN A 105 -8.99 25.51 -0.76
CA ASN A 105 -9.77 26.64 -1.29
C ASN A 105 -9.62 27.93 -0.44
N GLY A 106 -8.74 27.96 0.56
CA GLY A 106 -8.51 29.09 1.45
C GLY A 106 -9.49 29.21 2.63
N SER A 107 -10.56 28.40 2.70
CA SER A 107 -11.49 28.43 3.83
C SER A 107 -10.85 27.83 5.09
N PRO A 108 -11.16 28.37 6.30
CA PRO A 108 -10.56 27.88 7.53
C PRO A 108 -11.06 26.48 7.91
N LEU A 109 -10.18 25.68 8.51
CA LEU A 109 -10.54 24.44 9.19
C LEU A 109 -11.20 24.77 10.52
N THR A 110 -12.35 24.15 10.80
CA THR A 110 -13.07 24.30 12.07
C THR A 110 -13.14 22.98 12.83
N PRO A 111 -13.35 23.00 14.18
CA PRO A 111 -13.58 21.78 14.94
C PRO A 111 -14.74 20.92 14.42
N SER A 112 -15.80 21.55 13.91
CA SER A 112 -16.94 20.86 13.31
C SER A 112 -16.59 20.11 12.04
N ASP A 113 -15.64 20.60 11.23
CA ASP A 113 -15.16 19.87 10.05
C ASP A 113 -14.47 18.56 10.44
N VAL A 114 -13.64 18.63 11.49
CA VAL A 114 -12.94 17.45 12.01
C VAL A 114 -13.93 16.42 12.55
N VAL A 115 -14.92 16.87 13.32
CA VAL A 115 -16.01 16.00 13.84
C VAL A 115 -16.73 15.32 12.68
N ASN A 116 -17.21 16.09 11.71
CA ASN A 116 -17.95 15.57 10.54
C ASN A 116 -17.14 14.55 9.71
N ALA A 117 -15.83 14.74 9.62
CA ALA A 117 -14.95 13.79 8.93
C ALA A 117 -14.80 12.49 9.74
N LEU A 118 -14.53 12.58 11.04
CA LEU A 118 -14.18 11.43 11.86
C LEU A 118 -15.38 10.60 12.34
N GLU A 119 -16.56 11.20 12.55
CA GLU A 119 -17.76 10.48 13.02
C GLU A 119 -18.13 9.25 12.18
N ARG A 120 -17.81 9.28 10.89
CA ARG A 120 -18.10 8.20 9.94
C ARG A 120 -16.94 7.25 9.69
N LEU A 121 -15.76 7.57 10.20
CA LEU A 121 -14.54 6.83 9.97
C LEU A 121 -14.12 6.04 11.20
N LEU A 122 -14.38 6.55 12.38
CA LEU A 122 -14.12 5.87 13.63
C LEU A 122 -15.27 4.92 13.97
N PRO A 123 -14.97 3.72 14.49
CA PRO A 123 -16.01 2.76 14.84
C PRO A 123 -16.82 3.23 16.07
N PRO A 124 -18.15 3.01 16.09
CA PRO A 124 -18.94 3.25 17.28
C PRO A 124 -18.51 2.27 18.43
N PRO A 125 -18.69 2.61 19.71
CA PRO A 125 -19.47 3.74 20.21
C PRO A 125 -18.57 4.91 20.64
N LEU A 126 -18.10 5.70 19.71
CA LEU A 126 -17.34 6.93 20.01
C LEU A 126 -18.25 8.15 19.78
N GLU A 127 -18.32 9.05 20.76
CA GLU A 127 -18.96 10.34 20.66
C GLU A 127 -17.90 11.40 20.44
N ILE A 128 -17.98 12.14 19.30
CA ILE A 128 -17.02 13.18 18.96
C ILE A 128 -17.72 14.54 19.06
N LEU A 129 -17.22 15.40 19.93
CA LEU A 129 -17.83 16.68 20.25
C LEU A 129 -16.91 17.84 19.87
N PRO A 130 -17.37 18.84 19.11
CA PRO A 130 -16.57 20.02 18.82
C PRO A 130 -16.47 20.90 20.08
N GLY A 131 -15.28 21.45 20.32
CA GLY A 131 -15.00 22.48 21.32
C GLY A 131 -14.63 23.82 20.66
N GLU A 132 -14.30 24.82 21.43
CA GLU A 132 -13.96 26.16 20.91
C GLU A 132 -12.70 26.13 20.05
N ASN A 133 -11.63 25.46 20.50
CA ASN A 133 -10.33 25.39 19.83
C ASN A 133 -9.86 23.94 19.62
N GLY A 134 -10.79 22.98 19.57
CA GLY A 134 -10.45 21.56 19.49
C GLY A 134 -11.66 20.66 19.50
N LEU A 135 -11.46 19.41 19.92
CA LEU A 135 -12.54 18.43 20.03
C LEU A 135 -12.31 17.51 21.23
N THR A 136 -13.40 16.88 21.65
CA THR A 136 -13.40 15.86 22.69
C THR A 136 -13.97 14.57 22.12
N ILE A 137 -13.25 13.45 22.30
CA ILE A 137 -13.72 12.10 21.94
C ILE A 137 -14.04 11.36 23.22
N ARG A 138 -15.27 10.86 23.37
CA ARG A 138 -15.73 10.08 24.52
C ARG A 138 -16.11 8.67 24.08
N ALA A 139 -15.80 7.71 24.95
CA ALA A 139 -16.16 6.32 24.76
C ALA A 139 -16.84 5.74 26.01
N SER A 140 -17.67 4.72 25.85
CA SER A 140 -18.28 3.98 26.96
C SER A 140 -17.27 3.13 27.75
N HIS A 141 -16.18 2.75 27.12
CA HIS A 141 -15.07 1.95 27.67
C HIS A 141 -13.71 2.58 27.30
N PRO A 142 -12.61 2.22 27.98
CA PRO A 142 -11.29 2.74 27.63
C PRO A 142 -10.90 2.41 26.18
N VAL A 143 -10.34 3.40 25.46
CA VAL A 143 -9.81 3.23 24.08
C VAL A 143 -8.33 3.59 24.09
N PRO A 144 -7.45 2.67 24.50
CA PRO A 144 -6.03 2.93 24.63
C PRO A 144 -5.33 3.15 23.30
N ASP A 145 -5.86 2.57 22.22
CA ASP A 145 -5.34 2.61 20.85
C ASP A 145 -5.98 3.70 19.96
N LEU A 146 -6.59 4.73 20.56
CA LEU A 146 -7.23 5.80 19.81
C LEU A 146 -6.22 6.60 18.94
N LEU A 147 -5.00 6.80 19.45
CA LEU A 147 -3.98 7.54 18.69
C LEU A 147 -3.52 6.77 17.47
N GLU A 148 -3.35 5.46 17.58
CA GLU A 148 -3.05 4.55 16.48
C GLU A 148 -4.14 4.62 15.41
N GLN A 149 -5.41 4.60 15.82
CA GLN A 149 -6.55 4.74 14.91
C GLN A 149 -6.54 6.09 14.20
N LEU A 150 -6.29 7.18 14.93
CA LEU A 150 -6.25 8.53 14.36
C LEU A 150 -5.02 8.81 13.49
N ALA A 151 -3.95 8.06 13.66
CA ALA A 151 -2.71 8.21 12.90
C ALA A 151 -2.66 7.33 11.65
N SER A 152 -3.64 6.47 11.41
CA SER A 152 -3.58 5.45 10.36
C SER A 152 -4.86 5.29 9.56
N GLY A 153 -4.74 4.48 8.51
CA GLY A 153 -5.86 4.11 7.66
C GLY A 153 -6.59 5.33 7.11
N ARG A 154 -7.90 5.25 7.11
CA ARG A 154 -8.79 6.23 6.52
C ARG A 154 -9.14 7.43 7.42
N CYS A 155 -8.52 7.58 8.61
CA CYS A 155 -8.82 8.67 9.55
C CYS A 155 -8.30 10.04 9.10
N PHE A 156 -8.54 10.38 7.85
CA PHE A 156 -8.23 11.68 7.26
C PHE A 156 -9.30 12.73 7.58
N VAL A 157 -8.86 13.98 7.70
CA VAL A 157 -9.73 15.14 7.86
C VAL A 157 -10.00 15.76 6.50
N PHE A 158 -11.26 15.79 6.11
CA PHE A 158 -11.71 16.37 4.84
C PHE A 158 -13.06 17.03 4.99
N ARG A 159 -13.37 17.96 4.08
CA ARG A 159 -14.70 18.58 3.97
C ARG A 159 -15.32 18.19 2.63
N ARG A 160 -16.56 17.73 2.67
CA ARG A 160 -17.36 17.54 1.45
C ARG A 160 -18.24 18.75 1.23
N ASN A 161 -18.08 19.39 0.10
CA ASN A 161 -18.95 20.49 -0.33
C ASN A 161 -20.29 19.96 -0.84
N PRO A 162 -21.33 20.83 -0.93
CA PRO A 162 -22.64 20.46 -1.47
C PRO A 162 -22.60 19.97 -2.93
N ASP A 163 -21.63 20.41 -3.72
CA ASP A 163 -21.41 19.97 -5.10
C ASP A 163 -20.69 18.62 -5.22
N GLY A 164 -20.36 18.00 -4.07
CA GLY A 164 -19.68 16.72 -3.99
C GLY A 164 -18.16 16.81 -3.99
N THR A 165 -17.56 17.99 -4.21
CA THR A 165 -16.11 18.15 -4.15
C THR A 165 -15.55 17.91 -2.76
N LEU A 166 -14.39 17.27 -2.69
CA LEU A 166 -13.68 16.98 -1.45
C LEU A 166 -12.52 17.95 -1.29
N LEU A 167 -12.44 18.60 -0.15
CA LEU A 167 -11.38 19.54 0.21
C LEU A 167 -10.52 18.96 1.33
N GLY A 168 -9.22 19.13 1.22
CA GLY A 168 -8.25 18.77 2.23
C GLY A 168 -7.38 19.94 2.65
N THR A 169 -6.61 19.72 3.70
CA THR A 169 -5.64 20.65 4.25
C THR A 169 -4.20 20.29 3.88
N GLY A 170 -4.03 19.18 3.15
CA GLY A 170 -2.76 18.57 2.82
C GLY A 170 -1.88 19.36 1.87
N PRO A 171 -0.69 18.83 1.57
CA PRO A 171 0.34 19.51 0.79
C PRO A 171 -0.02 19.71 -0.69
N PHE A 172 -0.98 18.96 -1.21
CA PHE A 172 -1.43 19.07 -2.59
C PHE A 172 -2.96 19.09 -2.67
N TYR A 173 -3.49 19.44 -3.83
CA TYR A 173 -4.90 19.31 -4.17
C TYR A 173 -5.07 18.75 -5.57
N LEU A 174 -6.13 17.98 -5.81
CA LEU A 174 -6.45 17.42 -7.13
C LEU A 174 -6.89 18.57 -8.06
N ALA A 175 -6.09 18.83 -9.10
CA ALA A 175 -6.35 19.87 -10.08
C ALA A 175 -7.00 19.32 -11.36
N GLU A 176 -6.60 18.11 -11.78
CA GLU A 176 -7.09 17.49 -13.02
C GLU A 176 -7.33 15.99 -12.77
N ASN A 177 -8.43 15.48 -13.32
CA ASN A 177 -8.76 14.05 -13.34
C ASN A 177 -9.21 13.69 -14.75
N ILE A 178 -8.38 12.95 -15.47
CA ILE A 178 -8.68 12.43 -16.78
C ILE A 178 -8.90 10.92 -16.63
N PRO A 179 -10.16 10.45 -16.67
CA PRO A 179 -10.47 9.03 -16.48
C PRO A 179 -9.89 8.17 -17.61
N ALA A 180 -9.74 6.86 -17.34
CA ALA A 180 -9.35 5.90 -18.35
C ALA A 180 -10.33 5.92 -19.53
N GLN A 181 -9.81 5.87 -20.76
CA GLN A 181 -10.59 5.94 -21.99
C GLN A 181 -10.21 4.79 -22.93
N PRO A 182 -11.13 4.31 -23.78
CA PRO A 182 -10.75 3.37 -24.86
C PRO A 182 -9.65 3.96 -25.74
N ALA A 183 -8.67 3.13 -26.09
CA ALA A 183 -7.61 3.55 -26.99
C ALA A 183 -8.12 3.64 -28.43
N GLU A 184 -7.76 4.70 -29.16
CA GLU A 184 -8.23 4.94 -30.55
C GLU A 184 -7.86 3.81 -31.51
N ALA A 185 -6.65 3.23 -31.35
CA ALA A 185 -6.15 2.16 -32.20
C ALA A 185 -6.71 0.78 -31.83
N ASN A 186 -7.18 0.59 -30.59
CA ASN A 186 -7.75 -0.66 -30.09
C ASN A 186 -8.76 -0.35 -28.98
N PRO A 187 -10.06 -0.31 -29.28
CA PRO A 187 -11.10 -0.01 -28.29
C PRO A 187 -11.18 -0.99 -27.12
N ALA A 188 -10.62 -2.20 -27.25
CA ALA A 188 -10.50 -3.16 -26.14
C ALA A 188 -9.36 -2.83 -25.16
N ALA A 189 -8.42 -1.97 -25.56
CA ALA A 189 -7.37 -1.46 -24.69
C ALA A 189 -7.79 -0.12 -24.10
N LEU A 190 -7.50 0.07 -22.80
CA LEU A 190 -7.75 1.35 -22.13
C LEU A 190 -6.48 2.20 -22.13
N LYS A 191 -6.61 3.49 -22.46
CA LYS A 191 -5.61 4.49 -22.08
C LYS A 191 -5.67 4.64 -20.55
N PRO A 192 -4.53 4.65 -19.84
CA PRO A 192 -4.49 4.84 -18.41
C PRO A 192 -5.22 6.12 -17.96
N ALA A 193 -5.77 6.12 -16.76
CA ALA A 193 -6.25 7.36 -16.16
C ALA A 193 -5.07 8.22 -15.71
N HIS A 194 -5.22 9.54 -15.81
CA HIS A 194 -4.21 10.50 -15.40
C HIS A 194 -4.78 11.48 -14.39
N LEU A 195 -4.06 11.65 -13.29
CA LEU A 195 -4.39 12.60 -12.24
C LEU A 195 -3.27 13.61 -12.12
N LYS A 196 -3.64 14.88 -11.87
CA LYS A 196 -2.67 15.92 -11.59
C LYS A 196 -3.02 16.58 -10.27
N PHE A 197 -2.11 16.46 -9.34
CA PHE A 197 -2.15 17.16 -8.07
C PHE A 197 -1.21 18.35 -8.14
N ARG A 198 -1.65 19.52 -7.67
CA ARG A 198 -0.83 20.74 -7.59
C ARG A 198 -0.47 21.05 -6.15
N ALA A 199 0.70 21.63 -5.96
CA ALA A 199 1.15 22.09 -4.66
C ALA A 199 0.17 23.08 -4.03
N ASN A 200 -0.13 22.87 -2.76
CA ASN A 200 -0.88 23.81 -1.92
C ASN A 200 0.13 24.81 -1.34
N GLU A 201 0.16 26.01 -1.91
CA GLU A 201 1.08 27.08 -1.52
C GLU A 201 0.87 27.56 -0.07
N GLU A 202 -0.35 27.38 0.47
CA GLU A 202 -0.74 27.78 1.82
C GLU A 202 -0.83 26.56 2.79
N ALA A 203 -0.22 25.42 2.44
CA ALA A 203 -0.23 24.25 3.34
C ALA A 203 0.38 24.64 4.69
N TRP A 204 -0.28 24.26 5.77
CA TRP A 204 0.10 24.61 7.15
C TRP A 204 1.51 24.07 7.55
N ALA A 205 1.90 22.93 6.98
CA ALA A 205 3.22 22.32 7.19
C ALA A 205 4.33 22.92 6.31
N GLY A 206 3.98 23.86 5.44
CA GLY A 206 4.85 24.47 4.44
C GLY A 206 4.56 23.96 3.03
N ARG A 207 4.98 24.74 2.05
CA ARG A 207 4.85 24.40 0.63
C ARG A 207 5.65 23.15 0.30
N PRO A 208 5.10 22.15 -0.41
CA PRO A 208 5.87 21.02 -0.89
C PRO A 208 6.97 21.45 -1.89
N PHE A 209 8.02 20.64 -2.02
CA PHE A 209 9.14 20.99 -2.89
C PHE A 209 8.80 20.91 -4.37
N VAL A 210 8.01 19.92 -4.80
CA VAL A 210 7.56 19.83 -6.20
C VAL A 210 6.32 20.67 -6.45
N ASP A 211 6.18 21.23 -7.66
CA ASP A 211 5.00 22.03 -8.05
C ASP A 211 3.77 21.18 -8.31
N ALA A 212 3.98 19.94 -8.76
CA ALA A 212 2.91 19.02 -9.07
C ALA A 212 3.34 17.56 -8.91
N VAL A 213 2.33 16.70 -8.68
CA VAL A 213 2.45 15.24 -8.79
C VAL A 213 1.51 14.78 -9.88
N GLU A 214 2.03 14.17 -10.93
CA GLU A 214 1.25 13.54 -12.00
C GLU A 214 1.23 12.04 -11.79
N VAL A 215 0.02 11.46 -11.70
CA VAL A 215 -0.17 10.05 -11.42
C VAL A 215 -0.84 9.37 -12.62
N THR A 216 -0.21 8.32 -13.11
CA THR A 216 -0.76 7.42 -14.11
C THR A 216 -1.28 6.17 -13.43
N LEU A 217 -2.57 5.85 -13.62
CA LEU A 217 -3.22 4.68 -13.01
C LEU A 217 -3.38 3.55 -14.03
N GLY A 218 -3.20 2.31 -13.58
CA GLY A 218 -3.39 1.11 -14.39
C GLY A 218 -2.23 0.83 -15.36
N ALA A 219 -1.04 1.35 -15.07
CA ALA A 219 0.14 1.04 -15.86
C ALA A 219 0.61 -0.41 -15.59
N PRO A 220 0.81 -1.24 -16.64
CA PRO A 220 1.34 -2.60 -16.47
C PRO A 220 2.75 -2.60 -15.86
N GLY A 221 3.06 -3.56 -14.98
CA GLY A 221 4.30 -3.55 -14.19
C GLY A 221 5.59 -3.53 -15.01
N LEU A 222 5.67 -4.29 -16.10
CA LEU A 222 6.84 -4.22 -16.98
C LEU A 222 6.99 -2.85 -17.63
N ARG A 223 5.88 -2.17 -17.94
CA ARG A 223 5.91 -0.82 -18.48
C ARG A 223 6.40 0.17 -17.43
N GLN A 224 5.93 0.07 -16.20
CA GLN A 224 6.38 0.93 -15.10
C GLN A 224 7.92 0.85 -14.91
N ILE A 225 8.50 -0.36 -14.97
CA ILE A 225 9.95 -0.54 -14.91
C ILE A 225 10.65 0.14 -16.10
N LEU A 226 10.14 -0.02 -17.32
CA LEU A 226 10.71 0.61 -18.51
C LEU A 226 10.59 2.14 -18.45
N ASP A 227 9.46 2.68 -18.04
CA ASP A 227 9.24 4.13 -17.93
C ASP A 227 10.14 4.74 -16.85
N LEU A 228 10.40 4.00 -15.76
CA LEU A 228 11.40 4.40 -14.76
C LEU A 228 12.83 4.39 -15.33
N GLN A 229 13.22 3.36 -16.10
CA GLN A 229 14.55 3.24 -16.71
C GLN A 229 14.86 4.35 -17.70
N VAL A 230 13.86 4.73 -18.51
CA VAL A 230 14.03 5.79 -19.51
C VAL A 230 13.71 7.20 -18.97
N GLY A 231 13.43 7.32 -17.68
CA GLY A 231 13.15 8.60 -17.01
C GLY A 231 11.80 9.22 -17.40
N ARG A 232 10.81 8.43 -17.82
CA ARG A 232 9.44 8.89 -18.03
C ARG A 232 8.62 8.91 -16.74
N ALA A 233 8.94 8.02 -15.81
CA ALA A 233 8.41 7.99 -14.45
C ALA A 233 9.52 8.24 -13.44
N ASP A 234 9.17 8.78 -12.28
CA ASP A 234 10.09 9.10 -11.18
C ASP A 234 9.88 8.15 -9.99
N LEU A 235 8.63 7.73 -9.75
CA LEU A 235 8.26 6.71 -8.77
C LEU A 235 7.30 5.71 -9.41
N VAL A 236 7.53 4.43 -9.22
CA VAL A 236 6.68 3.36 -9.75
C VAL A 236 6.46 2.27 -8.71
N GLU A 237 5.28 1.65 -8.72
CA GLU A 237 5.06 0.43 -7.97
C GLU A 237 5.75 -0.75 -8.66
N ILE A 238 6.34 -1.65 -7.89
CA ILE A 238 6.98 -2.85 -8.42
C ILE A 238 6.30 -4.09 -7.86
N ALA A 239 5.75 -4.93 -8.75
CA ALA A 239 5.19 -6.20 -8.33
C ALA A 239 6.28 -7.12 -7.74
N PRO A 240 5.97 -7.94 -6.72
CA PRO A 240 6.96 -8.78 -6.04
C PRO A 240 7.78 -9.67 -6.96
N ASP A 241 7.18 -10.20 -8.01
CA ASP A 241 7.84 -11.05 -9.03
C ASP A 241 8.80 -10.26 -9.95
N LEU A 242 8.67 -8.93 -10.02
CA LEU A 242 9.50 -8.04 -10.81
C LEU A 242 10.64 -7.38 -10.02
N VAL A 243 10.64 -7.49 -8.69
CA VAL A 243 11.64 -6.84 -7.81
C VAL A 243 13.06 -7.30 -8.15
N ARG A 244 13.26 -8.60 -8.33
CA ARG A 244 14.57 -9.14 -8.71
C ARG A 244 15.07 -8.58 -10.04
N LYS A 245 14.18 -8.48 -11.04
CA LYS A 245 14.52 -7.87 -12.33
C LYS A 245 14.89 -6.41 -12.16
N ALA A 246 14.11 -5.64 -11.43
CA ALA A 246 14.39 -4.23 -11.18
C ALA A 246 15.77 -4.02 -10.51
N ARG A 247 16.11 -4.86 -9.52
CA ARG A 247 17.44 -4.82 -8.86
C ARG A 247 18.57 -5.24 -9.80
N GLN A 248 18.35 -6.25 -10.66
CA GLN A 248 19.33 -6.66 -11.68
C GLN A 248 19.59 -5.57 -12.72
N ASP A 249 18.57 -4.78 -13.03
CA ASP A 249 18.65 -3.61 -13.91
C ASP A 249 19.22 -2.36 -13.19
N ASN A 250 19.76 -2.54 -11.96
CA ASN A 250 20.34 -1.47 -11.11
C ASN A 250 19.38 -0.34 -10.74
N LEU A 251 18.08 -0.60 -10.72
CA LEU A 251 17.10 0.37 -10.23
C LEU A 251 17.16 0.46 -8.70
N ARG A 252 16.93 1.66 -8.18
CA ARG A 252 16.75 1.86 -6.75
C ARG A 252 15.37 1.36 -6.36
N VAL A 253 15.32 0.34 -5.50
CA VAL A 253 14.07 -0.26 -5.02
C VAL A 253 13.99 -0.09 -3.51
N TRP A 254 12.95 0.57 -3.03
CA TRP A 254 12.58 0.62 -1.64
C TRP A 254 11.54 -0.48 -1.34
N SER A 255 11.53 -0.99 -0.10
CA SER A 255 10.53 -1.93 0.38
C SER A 255 10.01 -1.51 1.75
N SER A 256 8.71 -1.66 1.99
CA SER A 256 8.09 -1.46 3.30
C SER A 256 8.35 -2.63 4.25
N ALA A 257 7.90 -2.51 5.50
CA ALA A 257 7.56 -3.67 6.32
C ALA A 257 6.48 -4.50 5.61
N PRO A 258 6.29 -5.79 5.96
CA PRO A 258 5.24 -6.61 5.36
C PRO A 258 3.85 -5.95 5.51
N ALA A 259 3.24 -5.59 4.38
CA ALA A 259 2.02 -4.80 4.31
C ALA A 259 0.79 -5.60 3.81
N THR A 260 1.01 -6.73 3.13
CA THR A 260 -0.06 -7.53 2.54
C THR A 260 0.03 -8.99 2.94
N LEU A 261 -1.03 -9.52 3.56
CA LEU A 261 -1.22 -10.95 3.83
C LEU A 261 -1.85 -11.62 2.62
N LEU A 262 -1.26 -12.70 2.13
CA LEU A 262 -1.91 -13.65 1.23
C LEU A 262 -2.36 -14.85 2.05
N ALA A 263 -3.64 -15.21 1.92
CA ALA A 263 -4.23 -16.28 2.71
C ALA A 263 -5.26 -17.08 1.92
N LEU A 264 -5.53 -18.31 2.37
CA LEU A 264 -6.64 -19.13 1.91
C LEU A 264 -7.82 -18.97 2.86
N ARG A 265 -8.96 -18.53 2.35
CA ARG A 265 -10.24 -18.51 3.07
C ARG A 265 -11.11 -19.68 2.63
N PHE A 266 -11.63 -20.39 3.60
CA PHE A 266 -12.66 -21.41 3.37
C PHE A 266 -14.04 -20.77 3.34
N ASP A 267 -14.87 -21.23 2.41
CA ASP A 267 -16.26 -20.80 2.21
C ASP A 267 -17.17 -22.02 2.27
N ASN A 268 -18.15 -21.98 3.16
CA ASN A 268 -19.10 -23.08 3.38
C ASN A 268 -20.06 -23.31 2.21
N SER A 269 -19.95 -22.53 1.13
CA SER A 269 -20.74 -22.74 -0.12
C SER A 269 -20.47 -24.09 -0.79
N GLN A 270 -19.31 -24.70 -0.57
CA GLN A 270 -19.03 -26.10 -0.84
C GLN A 270 -19.04 -26.88 0.47
N HIS A 271 -19.91 -27.90 0.59
CA HIS A 271 -20.06 -28.72 1.82
C HIS A 271 -18.71 -29.31 2.29
N ALA A 272 -17.85 -29.76 1.37
CA ALA A 272 -16.53 -30.27 1.70
C ALA A 272 -15.66 -29.26 2.43
N ALA A 273 -15.79 -27.96 2.12
CA ALA A 273 -15.01 -26.91 2.74
C ALA A 273 -15.38 -26.65 4.22
N SER A 274 -16.50 -27.15 4.70
CA SER A 274 -16.93 -27.01 6.10
C SER A 274 -16.37 -28.10 7.03
N ASP A 275 -15.72 -29.16 6.53
CA ASP A 275 -15.09 -30.20 7.36
C ASP A 275 -13.73 -29.72 7.90
N ASP A 276 -13.61 -29.61 9.22
CA ASP A 276 -12.38 -29.16 9.89
C ASP A 276 -11.19 -30.08 9.63
N ARG A 277 -11.43 -31.38 9.43
CA ARG A 277 -10.35 -32.34 9.08
C ARG A 277 -9.78 -32.06 7.70
N LEU A 278 -10.64 -31.66 6.73
CA LEU A 278 -10.19 -31.27 5.41
C LEU A 278 -9.35 -29.99 5.49
N ARG A 279 -9.79 -29.00 6.29
CA ARG A 279 -9.03 -27.77 6.52
C ARG A 279 -7.68 -28.07 7.17
N GLU A 280 -7.62 -28.95 8.19
CA GLU A 280 -6.38 -29.40 8.81
C GLU A 280 -5.46 -30.10 7.80
N ALA A 281 -6.00 -30.99 6.97
CA ALA A 281 -5.21 -31.70 5.96
C ALA A 281 -4.61 -30.74 4.91
N ILE A 282 -5.37 -29.73 4.49
CA ILE A 282 -4.85 -28.68 3.59
C ILE A 282 -3.78 -27.86 4.28
N GLU A 283 -4.02 -27.38 5.51
CA GLU A 283 -3.04 -26.61 6.28
C GLU A 283 -1.69 -27.33 6.40
N LEU A 284 -1.72 -28.62 6.76
CA LEU A 284 -0.54 -29.46 6.91
C LEU A 284 0.17 -29.79 5.58
N ALA A 285 -0.52 -29.65 4.45
CA ALA A 285 0.08 -29.84 3.13
C ALA A 285 0.76 -28.58 2.60
N LEU A 286 0.48 -27.39 3.12
CA LEU A 286 0.99 -26.12 2.60
C LEU A 286 2.48 -25.94 2.88
N ASP A 287 3.27 -25.86 1.82
CA ASP A 287 4.70 -25.53 1.88
C ASP A 287 4.91 -24.02 1.70
N ARG A 288 4.71 -23.28 2.80
CA ARG A 288 4.85 -21.81 2.84
C ARG A 288 6.29 -21.38 2.59
N GLY A 289 7.25 -22.20 3.02
CA GLY A 289 8.67 -21.96 2.79
C GLY A 289 9.03 -21.93 1.31
N THR A 290 8.55 -22.90 0.51
CA THR A 290 8.75 -22.89 -0.94
C THR A 290 7.98 -21.74 -1.61
N MET A 291 6.78 -21.40 -1.15
CA MET A 291 6.05 -20.24 -1.67
C MET A 291 6.87 -18.95 -1.51
N ALA A 292 7.38 -18.68 -0.31
CA ALA A 292 8.14 -17.47 -0.04
C ALA A 292 9.54 -17.47 -0.71
N ASN A 293 10.29 -18.57 -0.58
CA ASN A 293 11.71 -18.59 -0.95
C ASN A 293 11.96 -18.88 -2.43
N VAL A 294 11.08 -19.69 -3.06
CA VAL A 294 11.28 -20.12 -4.45
C VAL A 294 10.33 -19.34 -5.37
N LEU A 295 9.03 -19.40 -5.11
CA LEU A 295 8.04 -18.79 -5.98
C LEU A 295 8.12 -17.26 -5.94
N LEU A 296 8.21 -16.70 -4.73
CA LEU A 296 8.32 -15.27 -4.48
C LEU A 296 9.79 -14.80 -4.35
N GLN A 297 10.75 -15.64 -4.72
CA GLN A 297 12.18 -15.30 -4.83
C GLN A 297 12.78 -14.65 -3.58
N ARG A 298 12.25 -14.97 -2.38
CA ARG A 298 12.57 -14.39 -1.07
C ARG A 298 12.08 -12.94 -0.87
N GLU A 299 11.19 -12.49 -1.71
CA GLU A 299 10.53 -11.17 -1.55
C GLU A 299 9.27 -11.24 -0.65
N ALA A 300 9.02 -12.39 -0.02
CA ALA A 300 7.94 -12.61 0.94
C ALA A 300 8.45 -13.34 2.18
N GLN A 301 7.68 -13.28 3.26
CA GLN A 301 7.92 -14.06 4.47
C GLN A 301 6.80 -15.10 4.65
N PRO A 302 7.12 -16.36 5.04
CA PRO A 302 6.08 -17.32 5.41
C PRO A 302 5.24 -16.76 6.57
N ALA A 303 3.91 -16.88 6.47
CA ALA A 303 3.00 -16.40 7.50
C ALA A 303 2.34 -17.56 8.24
N ALA A 304 2.28 -17.45 9.56
CA ALA A 304 1.54 -18.33 10.45
C ALA A 304 0.51 -17.56 11.30
N ALA A 305 0.66 -16.25 11.40
CA ALA A 305 -0.22 -15.31 12.10
C ALA A 305 -1.13 -14.58 11.09
N LEU A 306 -2.26 -14.04 11.57
CA LEU A 306 -3.15 -13.18 10.81
C LEU A 306 -2.62 -11.76 10.73
N LEU A 307 -1.92 -11.31 11.77
CA LEU A 307 -1.34 -9.98 11.88
C LEU A 307 0.20 -10.06 11.79
N PRO A 308 0.87 -9.05 11.23
CA PRO A 308 2.32 -9.07 11.05
C PRO A 308 3.06 -8.78 12.35
N GLU A 309 4.32 -9.23 12.44
CA GLU A 309 5.18 -9.06 13.61
C GLU A 309 5.36 -7.59 14.01
N TRP A 310 5.56 -6.71 13.05
CA TRP A 310 5.78 -5.28 13.33
C TRP A 310 4.58 -4.58 14.00
N LEU A 311 3.36 -5.15 13.83
CA LEU A 311 2.14 -4.61 14.40
C LEU A 311 1.84 -5.19 15.78
N THR A 312 2.18 -6.47 16.00
CA THR A 312 1.79 -7.20 17.22
C THR A 312 2.93 -7.45 18.19
N GLY A 313 4.16 -7.61 17.66
CA GLY A 313 5.33 -8.03 18.45
C GLY A 313 5.29 -9.48 18.92
N TYR A 314 4.25 -10.26 18.56
CA TYR A 314 4.09 -11.66 19.00
C TYR A 314 3.84 -12.66 17.84
N ALA A 315 3.78 -12.22 16.60
CA ALA A 315 3.43 -13.09 15.47
C ALA A 315 4.39 -14.30 15.32
N PHE A 316 5.63 -14.17 15.78
CA PHE A 316 6.61 -15.27 15.81
C PHE A 316 6.22 -16.44 16.71
N LEU A 317 5.26 -16.27 17.64
CA LEU A 317 4.76 -17.33 18.52
C LEU A 317 3.87 -18.33 17.77
N PHE A 318 3.36 -17.95 16.60
CA PHE A 318 2.56 -18.84 15.77
C PHE A 318 3.45 -19.71 14.89
N GLY A 319 3.12 -20.99 14.79
CA GLY A 319 3.81 -21.95 13.93
C GLY A 319 2.91 -22.41 12.79
N SER A 320 3.50 -22.68 11.66
CA SER A 320 2.80 -23.26 10.50
C SER A 320 3.48 -24.56 10.06
N PRO A 321 3.37 -25.64 10.84
CA PRO A 321 4.09 -26.88 10.56
C PRO A 321 3.52 -27.56 9.29
N MET A 322 4.44 -27.91 8.35
CA MET A 322 4.10 -28.79 7.24
C MET A 322 4.26 -30.26 7.71
N ASN A 323 3.21 -31.07 7.51
CA ASN A 323 3.26 -32.50 7.83
C ASN A 323 2.45 -33.32 6.82
N LEU A 324 3.07 -33.66 5.71
CA LEU A 324 2.43 -34.40 4.62
C LEU A 324 1.95 -35.82 5.04
N ASN A 325 2.65 -36.46 5.96
CA ASN A 325 2.22 -37.81 6.40
C ASN A 325 0.90 -37.71 7.18
N ARG A 326 0.82 -36.76 8.11
CA ARG A 326 -0.40 -36.50 8.87
C ARG A 326 -1.55 -36.05 7.96
N ALA A 327 -1.27 -35.19 6.98
CA ALA A 327 -2.25 -34.77 5.99
C ALA A 327 -2.84 -35.95 5.20
N ARG A 328 -2.00 -36.92 4.80
CA ARG A 328 -2.43 -38.14 4.12
C ARG A 328 -3.24 -39.07 5.03
N GLU A 329 -2.87 -39.22 6.29
CA GLU A 329 -3.65 -39.99 7.28
C GLU A 329 -5.06 -39.41 7.43
N ILE A 330 -5.16 -38.11 7.61
CA ILE A 330 -6.45 -37.41 7.67
C ILE A 330 -7.24 -37.65 6.38
N ARG A 331 -6.57 -37.50 5.21
CA ARG A 331 -7.21 -37.73 3.90
C ARG A 331 -7.87 -39.13 3.82
N VAL A 332 -7.21 -40.17 4.32
CA VAL A 332 -7.76 -41.54 4.31
C VAL A 332 -8.99 -41.66 5.19
N SER A 333 -9.11 -40.86 6.25
CA SER A 333 -10.24 -40.83 7.17
C SER A 333 -11.46 -40.06 6.64
N LEU A 334 -11.25 -39.24 5.60
CA LEU A 334 -12.33 -38.44 4.99
C LEU A 334 -13.15 -39.28 4.02
N PRO A 335 -14.49 -39.09 3.96
CA PRO A 335 -15.34 -39.64 2.91
C PRO A 335 -14.83 -39.27 1.52
N ALA A 336 -15.05 -40.12 0.54
CA ALA A 336 -14.59 -39.88 -0.83
C ALA A 336 -15.12 -38.58 -1.43
N THR A 337 -16.33 -38.17 -1.03
CA THR A 337 -16.97 -36.90 -1.43
C THR A 337 -16.25 -35.67 -0.83
N GLU A 338 -15.85 -35.72 0.42
CA GLU A 338 -15.19 -34.61 1.13
C GLU A 338 -13.72 -34.47 0.75
N ALA A 339 -13.08 -35.57 0.38
CA ALA A 339 -11.71 -35.59 -0.09
C ALA A 339 -11.51 -35.06 -1.52
N GLY A 340 -12.59 -34.66 -2.19
CA GLY A 340 -12.57 -34.18 -3.56
C GLY A 340 -12.45 -35.26 -4.63
N SER A 341 -12.73 -36.52 -4.28
CA SER A 341 -12.69 -37.63 -5.27
C SER A 341 -13.93 -37.64 -6.17
N ALA A 342 -15.09 -37.19 -5.66
CA ALA A 342 -16.34 -37.08 -6.42
C ALA A 342 -16.56 -35.66 -6.94
N GLU A 343 -16.17 -34.63 -6.16
CA GLU A 343 -16.24 -33.24 -6.55
C GLU A 343 -14.98 -32.53 -6.03
N PRO A 344 -14.09 -32.02 -6.91
CA PRO A 344 -12.87 -31.35 -6.49
C PRO A 344 -13.20 -30.09 -5.72
N LEU A 345 -12.43 -29.81 -4.67
CA LEU A 345 -12.51 -28.54 -3.96
C LEU A 345 -12.07 -27.40 -4.91
N ARG A 346 -12.94 -26.45 -5.14
CA ARG A 346 -12.67 -25.36 -6.09
C ARG A 346 -11.99 -24.21 -5.38
N LEU A 347 -10.83 -23.78 -5.92
CA LEU A 347 -10.08 -22.62 -5.47
C LEU A 347 -10.28 -21.46 -6.42
N ARG A 348 -10.92 -20.39 -5.96
CA ARG A 348 -11.02 -19.12 -6.66
C ARG A 348 -9.86 -18.21 -6.24
N VAL A 349 -9.26 -17.54 -7.23
CA VAL A 349 -8.24 -16.50 -7.01
C VAL A 349 -8.95 -15.16 -7.07
N ASP A 350 -9.10 -14.50 -5.92
CA ASP A 350 -9.89 -13.27 -5.81
C ASP A 350 -9.09 -11.99 -6.15
N ALA A 351 -7.76 -12.02 -6.01
CA ALA A 351 -6.90 -10.91 -6.40
C ALA A 351 -6.34 -11.10 -7.82
N PRO A 352 -6.26 -10.05 -8.62
CA PRO A 352 -5.74 -10.12 -9.98
C PRO A 352 -4.22 -10.30 -10.00
N GLY A 353 -3.71 -10.76 -11.14
CA GLY A 353 -2.27 -10.85 -11.43
C GLY A 353 -1.75 -12.29 -11.58
N ASP A 354 -0.69 -12.42 -12.35
CA ASP A 354 -0.07 -13.73 -12.64
C ASP A 354 0.51 -14.39 -11.40
N LEU A 355 1.03 -13.58 -10.46
CA LEU A 355 1.56 -14.07 -9.19
C LEU A 355 0.47 -14.78 -8.36
N MET A 356 -0.71 -14.21 -8.25
CA MET A 356 -1.82 -14.80 -7.50
C MET A 356 -2.29 -16.11 -8.12
N LYS A 357 -2.34 -16.17 -9.46
CA LYS A 357 -2.63 -17.39 -10.19
C LYS A 357 -1.60 -18.48 -9.91
N LEU A 358 -0.32 -18.14 -9.98
CA LEU A 358 0.80 -19.04 -9.72
C LEU A 358 0.78 -19.60 -8.28
N LEU A 359 0.43 -18.75 -7.29
CA LEU A 359 0.23 -19.18 -5.90
C LEU A 359 -0.95 -20.14 -5.77
N GLY A 360 -2.08 -19.87 -6.43
CA GLY A 360 -3.21 -20.78 -6.48
C GLY A 360 -2.86 -22.15 -7.05
N GLU A 361 -2.10 -22.19 -8.15
CA GLU A 361 -1.57 -23.42 -8.74
C GLU A 361 -0.63 -24.15 -7.76
N ARG A 362 0.22 -23.42 -7.02
CA ARG A 362 1.07 -24.01 -5.99
C ARG A 362 0.28 -24.63 -4.84
N VAL A 363 -0.78 -23.99 -4.38
CA VAL A 363 -1.71 -24.56 -3.40
C VAL A 363 -2.30 -25.88 -3.91
N ALA A 364 -2.75 -25.93 -5.16
CA ALA A 364 -3.29 -27.17 -5.75
C ALA A 364 -2.23 -28.28 -5.85
N VAL A 365 -0.97 -27.94 -6.14
CA VAL A 365 0.16 -28.89 -6.14
C VAL A 365 0.42 -29.42 -4.73
N ASN A 366 0.44 -28.56 -3.71
CA ASN A 366 0.64 -28.96 -2.31
C ASN A 366 -0.50 -29.89 -1.84
N ALA A 367 -1.75 -29.56 -2.13
CA ALA A 367 -2.90 -30.41 -1.80
C ALA A 367 -2.78 -31.79 -2.46
N ARG A 368 -2.36 -31.85 -3.73
CA ARG A 368 -2.16 -33.13 -4.45
C ARG A 368 -1.09 -34.01 -3.80
N GLN A 369 -0.03 -33.43 -3.21
CA GLN A 369 0.98 -34.17 -2.46
C GLN A 369 0.39 -34.89 -1.24
N ALA A 370 -0.70 -34.36 -0.67
CA ALA A 370 -1.50 -34.98 0.39
C ALA A 370 -2.66 -35.85 -0.15
N SER A 371 -2.70 -36.13 -1.46
CA SER A 371 -3.79 -36.86 -2.13
C SER A 371 -5.16 -36.15 -2.04
N LEU A 372 -5.15 -34.84 -1.92
CA LEU A 372 -6.32 -33.98 -1.99
C LEU A 372 -6.44 -33.36 -3.39
N THR A 373 -7.68 -33.21 -3.88
CA THR A 373 -7.92 -32.62 -5.21
C THR A 373 -8.45 -31.21 -5.06
N VAL A 374 -7.62 -30.23 -5.42
CA VAL A 374 -7.99 -28.81 -5.50
C VAL A 374 -7.90 -28.37 -6.95
N GLN A 375 -8.97 -27.79 -7.46
CA GLN A 375 -9.06 -27.27 -8.81
C GLN A 375 -9.06 -25.73 -8.79
N VAL A 376 -8.04 -25.14 -9.39
CA VAL A 376 -7.97 -23.67 -9.54
C VAL A 376 -8.96 -23.23 -10.61
N MET A 377 -9.86 -22.34 -10.24
CA MET A 377 -10.82 -21.74 -11.17
C MET A 377 -10.14 -20.61 -11.92
N GLN A 378 -10.28 -20.58 -13.23
CA GLN A 378 -9.86 -19.42 -14.01
C GLN A 378 -10.80 -18.26 -13.70
N HIS A 379 -10.22 -17.08 -13.49
CA HIS A 379 -11.02 -15.87 -13.33
C HIS A 379 -11.85 -15.64 -14.60
N ALA A 380 -13.17 -15.73 -14.49
CA ALA A 380 -14.04 -15.40 -15.62
C ALA A 380 -13.91 -13.87 -15.86
N ALA A 381 -13.38 -13.50 -17.01
CA ALA A 381 -13.21 -12.11 -17.43
C ALA A 381 -14.55 -11.35 -17.60
N ASN A 382 -15.67 -12.04 -17.50
CA ASN A 382 -17.02 -11.48 -17.62
C ASN A 382 -17.79 -11.60 -16.31
N PRO A 383 -18.54 -10.56 -15.91
CA PRO A 383 -19.49 -10.67 -14.81
C PRO A 383 -20.52 -11.80 -15.12
N PRO A 384 -21.05 -12.47 -14.10
CA PRO A 384 -22.01 -13.54 -14.30
C PRO A 384 -23.17 -13.07 -15.18
N ASN A 385 -23.44 -13.82 -16.24
CA ASN A 385 -24.59 -13.58 -17.10
C ASN A 385 -25.85 -13.71 -16.26
N PRO A 386 -26.79 -12.74 -16.25
CA PRO A 386 -28.04 -12.83 -15.51
C PRO A 386 -28.88 -14.09 -15.82
N GLY A 387 -28.63 -14.76 -16.96
CA GLY A 387 -29.27 -16.03 -17.37
C GLY A 387 -28.57 -17.32 -16.88
N ASN A 388 -27.39 -17.22 -16.26
CA ASN A 388 -26.70 -18.36 -15.65
C ASN A 388 -26.21 -17.96 -14.24
N PRO A 389 -27.05 -18.12 -13.23
CA PRO A 389 -26.85 -17.52 -11.91
C PRO A 389 -25.76 -18.18 -11.04
N ASN A 390 -25.00 -19.15 -11.54
CA ASN A 390 -24.00 -19.80 -10.69
C ASN A 390 -22.73 -20.18 -11.44
N PRO A 391 -21.70 -19.30 -11.48
CA PRO A 391 -20.35 -19.84 -11.57
C PRO A 391 -20.21 -20.76 -10.33
N ALA A 392 -19.94 -22.04 -10.57
CA ALA A 392 -19.87 -23.07 -9.54
C ALA A 392 -19.22 -22.55 -8.25
N ALA A 393 -19.91 -22.68 -7.11
CA ALA A 393 -19.47 -22.19 -5.82
C ALA A 393 -18.03 -22.65 -5.54
N ALA A 394 -17.18 -21.75 -5.08
CA ALA A 394 -15.82 -22.07 -4.69
C ALA A 394 -15.77 -22.28 -3.18
N GLY A 395 -15.24 -23.42 -2.73
CA GLY A 395 -15.04 -23.69 -1.31
C GLY A 395 -13.76 -23.12 -0.74
N LEU A 396 -12.84 -22.66 -1.62
CA LEU A 396 -11.58 -22.00 -1.27
C LEU A 396 -11.43 -20.71 -2.04
N HIS A 397 -10.88 -19.70 -1.36
CA HIS A 397 -10.55 -18.40 -1.93
C HIS A 397 -9.11 -18.04 -1.59
N LEU A 398 -8.31 -17.76 -2.60
CA LEU A 398 -7.00 -17.11 -2.40
C LEU A 398 -7.23 -15.61 -2.38
N ILE A 399 -7.03 -15.02 -1.23
CA ILE A 399 -7.28 -13.60 -0.96
C ILE A 399 -5.97 -12.86 -0.69
N ALA A 400 -6.02 -11.55 -0.90
CA ALA A 400 -4.99 -10.63 -0.45
C ALA A 400 -5.65 -9.62 0.51
N TRP A 401 -5.02 -9.42 1.66
CA TRP A 401 -5.45 -8.48 2.69
C TRP A 401 -4.32 -7.49 2.97
N HIS A 402 -4.56 -6.21 2.69
CA HIS A 402 -3.62 -5.14 3.02
C HIS A 402 -3.90 -4.63 4.44
N TYR A 403 -2.85 -4.41 5.24
CA TYR A 403 -2.99 -3.89 6.59
C TYR A 403 -3.10 -2.37 6.54
N ASP A 404 -4.27 -1.85 6.92
CA ASP A 404 -4.61 -0.42 6.80
C ASP A 404 -4.50 0.32 8.15
N SER A 405 -4.49 -0.42 9.28
CA SER A 405 -4.49 0.16 10.62
C SER A 405 -3.18 -0.08 11.37
N LEU A 406 -2.76 0.92 12.12
CA LEU A 406 -1.66 0.79 13.09
C LEU A 406 -2.12 0.27 14.46
N SER A 407 -3.43 0.05 14.64
CA SER A 407 -4.00 -0.65 15.78
C SER A 407 -4.22 -2.13 15.43
N ALA A 408 -3.46 -3.01 16.07
CA ALA A 408 -3.60 -4.46 15.90
C ALA A 408 -5.03 -4.95 16.20
N ARG A 409 -5.71 -4.35 17.19
CA ARG A 409 -7.10 -4.66 17.53
C ARG A 409 -8.05 -4.31 16.39
N VAL A 410 -7.96 -3.09 15.87
CA VAL A 410 -8.82 -2.60 14.79
C VAL A 410 -8.60 -3.41 13.52
N GLU A 411 -7.35 -3.75 13.23
CA GLU A 411 -6.99 -4.57 12.08
C GLU A 411 -7.57 -5.99 12.19
N LEU A 412 -7.44 -6.62 13.37
CA LEU A 412 -8.02 -7.95 13.60
C LEU A 412 -9.55 -7.91 13.53
N GLU A 413 -10.18 -6.87 14.09
CA GLU A 413 -11.65 -6.69 14.02
C GLU A 413 -12.14 -6.52 12.57
N ALA A 414 -11.43 -5.72 11.77
CA ALA A 414 -11.73 -5.54 10.35
C ALA A 414 -11.60 -6.86 9.57
N LEU A 415 -10.52 -7.61 9.82
CA LEU A 415 -10.26 -8.90 9.20
C LEU A 415 -11.35 -9.91 9.57
N VAL A 416 -11.70 -10.00 10.86
CA VAL A 416 -12.76 -10.91 11.34
C VAL A 416 -14.10 -10.56 10.71
N SER A 417 -14.48 -9.28 10.72
CA SER A 417 -15.79 -8.84 10.21
C SER A 417 -15.99 -9.09 8.71
N GLN A 418 -14.90 -9.16 7.94
CA GLN A 418 -14.98 -9.31 6.48
C GLN A 418 -14.67 -10.73 5.98
N LEU A 419 -13.84 -11.47 6.70
CA LEU A 419 -13.30 -12.73 6.20
C LEU A 419 -13.81 -13.96 6.93
N PHE A 420 -14.31 -13.81 8.16
CA PHE A 420 -14.86 -14.92 8.92
C PHE A 420 -16.38 -14.97 8.81
N GLU A 421 -16.93 -16.17 8.86
CA GLU A 421 -18.38 -16.36 8.96
C GLU A 421 -18.88 -15.77 10.29
N PRO A 422 -20.06 -15.14 10.30
CA PRO A 422 -20.63 -14.56 11.52
C PRO A 422 -21.06 -15.67 12.48
N GLU A 423 -20.14 -16.15 13.30
CA GLU A 423 -20.43 -17.07 14.39
C GLU A 423 -20.66 -16.31 15.69
N ALA A 424 -21.56 -16.82 16.53
CA ALA A 424 -21.77 -16.24 17.87
C ALA A 424 -20.50 -16.41 18.68
N GLY A 425 -19.77 -15.31 18.91
CA GLY A 425 -18.53 -15.28 19.68
C GLY A 425 -17.29 -14.77 18.95
N ASN A 426 -17.35 -14.48 17.64
CA ASN A 426 -16.26 -13.85 16.91
C ASN A 426 -16.23 -12.32 17.18
N THR A 427 -15.95 -11.94 18.44
CA THR A 427 -15.83 -10.54 18.85
C THR A 427 -14.43 -10.28 19.34
N VAL A 428 -13.74 -9.33 18.70
CA VAL A 428 -12.43 -8.88 19.17
C VAL A 428 -12.62 -8.07 20.46
N PRO A 429 -11.86 -8.38 21.54
CA PRO A 429 -12.00 -7.65 22.80
C PRO A 429 -11.75 -6.15 22.63
N SER A 430 -12.57 -5.33 23.27
CA SER A 430 -12.41 -3.87 23.25
C SER A 430 -11.18 -3.35 24.02
N ASN A 431 -10.55 -4.20 24.83
CA ASN A 431 -9.33 -3.87 25.57
C ASN A 431 -8.10 -4.47 24.89
N VAL A 432 -7.16 -3.62 24.51
CA VAL A 432 -5.90 -4.00 23.84
C VAL A 432 -4.89 -4.48 24.88
N ASP A 433 -5.18 -5.63 25.46
CA ASP A 433 -4.19 -6.42 26.17
C ASP A 433 -3.54 -7.37 25.16
N PRO A 434 -2.21 -7.28 24.91
CA PRO A 434 -1.53 -8.14 23.92
C PRO A 434 -1.76 -9.63 24.16
N GLU A 435 -1.88 -10.07 25.40
CA GLU A 435 -2.13 -11.48 25.73
C GLU A 435 -3.53 -11.93 25.28
N ARG A 436 -4.53 -11.07 25.44
CA ARG A 436 -5.90 -11.35 25.00
C ARG A 436 -6.01 -11.29 23.49
N LEU A 437 -5.34 -10.34 22.85
CA LEU A 437 -5.31 -10.24 21.39
C LEU A 437 -4.65 -11.47 20.77
N TYR A 438 -3.52 -11.92 21.34
CA TYR A 438 -2.88 -13.18 20.95
C TYR A 438 -3.81 -14.39 21.13
N ALA A 439 -4.49 -14.48 22.28
CA ALA A 439 -5.41 -15.60 22.54
C ALA A 439 -6.59 -15.62 21.55
N GLU A 440 -7.12 -14.45 21.18
CA GLU A 440 -8.19 -14.33 20.21
C GLU A 440 -7.72 -14.69 18.80
N GLU A 441 -6.56 -14.17 18.36
CA GLU A 441 -5.98 -14.52 17.07
C GLU A 441 -5.70 -16.02 16.96
N ARG A 442 -5.18 -16.62 18.04
CA ARG A 442 -4.97 -18.08 18.11
C ARG A 442 -6.27 -18.84 17.96
N ARG A 443 -7.34 -18.44 18.67
CA ARG A 443 -8.67 -19.04 18.56
C ARG A 443 -9.19 -19.01 17.13
N LEU A 444 -9.04 -17.86 16.43
CA LEU A 444 -9.43 -17.69 15.04
C LEU A 444 -8.64 -18.62 14.11
N LEU A 445 -7.35 -18.76 14.34
CA LEU A 445 -6.50 -19.69 13.56
C LEU A 445 -6.85 -21.15 13.81
N ASP A 446 -7.19 -21.52 15.06
CA ASP A 446 -7.61 -22.89 15.40
C ASP A 446 -8.91 -23.31 14.70
N HIS A 447 -9.78 -22.37 14.34
CA HIS A 447 -10.98 -22.62 13.50
C HIS A 447 -10.67 -22.89 12.02
N ARG A 448 -9.47 -22.60 11.56
CA ARG A 448 -8.99 -22.83 10.17
C ARG A 448 -9.92 -22.28 9.08
N GLN A 449 -10.71 -21.26 9.38
CA GLN A 449 -11.50 -20.57 8.34
C GLN A 449 -10.60 -19.74 7.42
N LEU A 450 -9.48 -19.27 7.95
CA LEU A 450 -8.46 -18.51 7.22
C LEU A 450 -7.09 -19.10 7.52
N LEU A 451 -6.37 -19.51 6.47
CA LEU A 451 -5.01 -20.02 6.58
C LEU A 451 -4.01 -19.02 6.00
N PRO A 452 -3.18 -18.37 6.84
CA PRO A 452 -2.10 -17.52 6.36
C PRO A 452 -1.13 -18.31 5.48
N LEU A 453 -0.64 -17.70 4.40
CA LEU A 453 0.35 -18.28 3.51
C LEU A 453 1.67 -17.55 3.59
N VAL A 454 1.66 -16.28 3.17
CA VAL A 454 2.84 -15.40 3.16
C VAL A 454 2.41 -13.96 3.39
N VAL A 455 3.34 -13.14 3.88
CA VAL A 455 3.20 -11.69 3.93
C VAL A 455 4.21 -11.04 3.00
N LEU A 456 3.78 -9.98 2.32
CA LEU A 456 4.51 -9.24 1.31
C LEU A 456 4.70 -7.79 1.73
N PRO A 457 5.89 -7.19 1.53
CA PRO A 457 6.03 -5.74 1.56
C PRO A 457 5.53 -5.09 0.27
N ASP A 458 5.30 -3.78 0.34
CA ASP A 458 5.17 -2.93 -0.84
C ASP A 458 6.55 -2.60 -1.39
N TYR A 459 6.66 -2.49 -2.71
CA TYR A 459 7.91 -2.13 -3.38
C TYR A 459 7.71 -0.91 -4.27
N VAL A 460 8.66 0.03 -4.17
CA VAL A 460 8.66 1.25 -4.99
C VAL A 460 10.00 1.39 -5.71
N GLY A 461 9.94 1.51 -7.02
CA GLY A 461 11.08 1.88 -7.85
C GLY A 461 11.27 3.40 -7.84
N ILE A 462 12.50 3.85 -7.66
CA ILE A 462 12.84 5.26 -7.43
C ILE A 462 13.78 5.74 -8.52
N GLY A 463 13.36 6.75 -9.26
CA GLY A 463 14.12 7.38 -10.34
C GLY A 463 15.39 8.09 -9.85
N PRO A 464 16.38 8.24 -10.72
CA PRO A 464 17.68 8.82 -10.35
C PRO A 464 17.61 10.29 -9.93
N ALA A 465 16.61 11.05 -10.39
CA ALA A 465 16.40 12.43 -10.02
C ALA A 465 15.74 12.63 -8.66
N VAL A 466 15.07 11.60 -8.12
CA VAL A 466 14.32 11.69 -6.86
C VAL A 466 15.26 11.77 -5.67
N ARG A 467 15.04 12.77 -4.84
CA ARG A 467 15.77 13.01 -3.59
C ARG A 467 14.80 13.08 -2.42
N ASN A 468 15.31 12.77 -1.24
CA ASN A 468 14.57 12.79 0.02
C ASN A 468 13.31 11.88 0.04
N TRP A 469 13.35 10.78 -0.71
CA TRP A 469 12.33 9.74 -0.61
C TRP A 469 12.51 8.99 0.71
N SER A 470 11.63 9.26 1.65
CA SER A 470 11.64 8.67 3.00
C SER A 470 10.21 8.34 3.44
N PRO A 471 9.59 7.32 2.85
CA PRO A 471 8.27 6.86 3.27
C PRO A 471 8.35 6.23 4.66
N ALA A 472 7.21 6.18 5.36
CA ALA A 472 7.14 5.47 6.62
C ALA A 472 7.40 3.96 6.43
N PRO A 473 7.98 3.27 7.43
CA PRO A 473 8.27 1.83 7.32
C PRO A 473 7.05 0.97 6.96
N TRP A 474 5.85 1.39 7.37
CA TRP A 474 4.58 0.72 7.06
C TRP A 474 3.97 1.07 5.70
N GLY A 475 4.64 1.87 4.86
CA GLY A 475 4.24 2.12 3.48
C GLY A 475 3.64 3.50 3.20
N GLU A 476 3.43 4.35 4.21
CA GLU A 476 2.87 5.70 4.00
C GLU A 476 3.84 6.61 3.24
N TRP A 477 3.36 7.26 2.18
CA TRP A 477 4.15 8.12 1.32
C TRP A 477 4.16 9.57 1.82
N ARG A 478 5.37 10.19 1.86
CA ARG A 478 5.59 11.58 2.30
C ARG A 478 6.11 12.41 1.12
N LEU A 479 5.25 12.63 0.11
CA LEU A 479 5.68 13.28 -1.13
C LEU A 479 5.92 14.79 -0.99
N ALA A 480 5.44 15.45 0.07
CA ALA A 480 5.73 16.87 0.34
C ALA A 480 7.22 17.16 0.48
N ASP A 481 7.97 16.20 1.03
CA ASP A 481 9.39 16.31 1.30
C ASP A 481 10.28 15.89 0.12
N VAL A 482 9.69 15.30 -0.91
CA VAL A 482 10.41 14.85 -2.10
C VAL A 482 10.73 16.04 -3.01
N TRP A 483 11.98 16.09 -3.49
CA TRP A 483 12.39 17.05 -4.49
C TRP A 483 13.15 16.40 -5.64
N LEU A 484 13.21 17.10 -6.78
CA LEU A 484 13.84 16.60 -7.99
C LEU A 484 15.18 17.32 -8.21
N GLU A 485 16.25 16.54 -8.36
CA GLU A 485 17.53 17.06 -8.82
C GLU A 485 17.42 17.31 -10.32
N ALA A 486 17.72 18.54 -10.75
CA ALA A 486 17.81 18.84 -12.18
C ALA A 486 18.89 17.93 -12.77
N GLY A 487 18.52 17.10 -13.76
CA GLY A 487 19.49 16.36 -14.54
C GLY A 487 20.53 17.35 -15.10
N GLU A 488 21.81 17.01 -15.01
CA GLU A 488 22.82 17.73 -15.77
C GLU A 488 22.35 17.70 -17.23
N SER A 489 21.93 18.85 -17.74
CA SER A 489 21.72 19.02 -19.16
C SER A 489 23.05 18.67 -19.80
N THR A 490 23.18 17.52 -20.42
CA THR A 490 24.23 17.28 -21.40
C THR A 490 24.00 18.30 -22.53
N THR A 491 24.52 19.48 -22.31
CA THR A 491 24.77 20.43 -23.40
C THR A 491 25.77 19.74 -24.29
N SER A 492 25.26 19.01 -25.29
CA SER A 492 26.02 18.66 -26.49
C SER A 492 26.56 19.98 -27.05
N SER A 493 27.79 20.29 -26.69
CA SER A 493 28.55 21.30 -27.38
C SER A 493 28.67 20.83 -28.85
N ALA A 494 27.86 21.40 -29.72
CA ALA A 494 28.06 21.28 -31.16
C ALA A 494 29.51 21.73 -31.48
N PRO A 495 30.24 20.99 -32.34
CA PRO A 495 31.59 21.41 -32.72
C PRO A 495 31.47 22.74 -33.43
N GLY A 496 32.27 23.73 -32.95
CA GLY A 496 32.30 25.06 -33.52
C GLY A 496 32.63 25.07 -34.98
N GLU A 497 31.76 25.68 -35.78
CA GLU A 497 32.08 26.11 -37.13
C GLU A 497 33.21 27.18 -37.07
N SER A 498 34.35 26.79 -37.60
CA SER A 498 35.49 27.72 -37.80
C SER A 498 35.11 28.74 -38.87
N SER A 499 35.06 30.00 -38.48
CA SER A 499 34.99 31.15 -39.36
C SER A 499 36.27 31.24 -40.23
N GLY A 500 36.13 30.98 -41.51
CA GLY A 500 37.11 31.27 -42.57
C GLY A 500 36.63 32.44 -43.40
N THR A 501 37.19 33.60 -43.14
CA THR A 501 37.14 34.77 -43.98
C THR A 501 37.91 34.55 -45.30
N SER A 502 37.39 34.92 -46.47
CA SER A 502 38.07 35.68 -47.52
C SER A 502 37.20 35.95 -48.76
N ALA A 503 37.01 37.13 -48.95
CA ALA A 503 36.90 38.13 -50.01
C ALA A 503 36.96 37.70 -51.50
N LYS A 504 36.10 38.42 -52.21
CA LYS A 504 36.24 39.08 -53.52
C LYS A 504 35.92 38.38 -54.85
N ASP A 505 34.98 39.02 -55.45
CA ASP A 505 34.93 39.62 -56.84
C ASP A 505 34.18 38.90 -57.97
N ARG A 506 33.26 39.72 -58.48
CA ARG A 506 32.81 39.92 -59.88
C ARG A 506 31.61 39.12 -60.41
N ALA A 507 30.58 39.93 -60.56
CA ALA A 507 29.56 39.77 -61.64
C ALA A 507 30.17 40.23 -63.01
N PRO A 508 29.47 40.20 -64.11
CA PRO A 508 28.10 39.77 -64.49
C PRO A 508 28.01 39.04 -65.84
N GLY A 509 26.82 38.62 -66.20
CA GLY A 509 26.59 38.47 -67.62
C GLY A 509 25.52 37.47 -68.11
N VAL A 510 24.34 38.01 -68.42
CA VAL A 510 23.49 37.86 -69.61
C VAL A 510 22.90 36.47 -69.94
N ARG A 511 21.59 36.48 -70.01
CA ARG A 511 20.64 35.55 -70.67
C ARG A 511 20.91 35.35 -72.19
N PRO A 512 20.24 34.41 -72.84
CA PRO A 512 18.80 34.30 -72.93
C PRO A 512 18.18 33.06 -72.23
#